data_ebd584a79f1355334b14d17f3e6d4a3d
#
_entry.id   ebd584a79f1355334b14d17f3e6d4a3d
#
_cell.length_a   1.000
_cell.length_b   1.000
_cell.length_c   1.000
_cell.angle_alpha   90.00
_cell.angle_beta   90.00
_cell.angle_gamma   90.00
#
_symmetry.space_group_name_H-M   'P 1'
#
loop_
_entity.id
_entity.type
_entity.pdbx_description
1 polymer ?
#
loop_
_entity_poly.entity_id
_entity_poly.type
_entity_poly.pdbx_seq_one_letter_code
_entity_poly.pdbx_strand_id
1 'polypeptide(L)'
;MSSKKIETKKKSNLIKTLQWLGVSVISVLLIVYFLVVDTTGSQTTPIIGTVNGTPIYYTSSSPYGRAFRNIEANYRQYGIQINDEMYSYIEDIAFRRAVATVLLDKIASKNIAVSDNIVVEVMKGQFVDTNGIYNDNAFQSFVRNTSKSELSRVEREIKENILSQTISVELFDNVKVNSLETERNFIKTQTKRDIEMAYIDAVSIVENSEIPASDLERYFNENKTDFAQADISYIVLESGGVADNLYKTLNDDITLFEKNALERSVDTNNYRWEYITRMEMPSESFANSIFTNSKTNTLLQPIYVNGNYYIVLLNDIRLPENYTDVKTDILKNEYLDANMNVLLEAEKTRQSEILKSAFDRNNNLSSLNNNGNIKYYKTSSPFYYNQGRLSSISGDIIPESSEEAFYRRVFSLDAGSVSDVVRLENGVAIIRILSEEKPNMNEIANLDSYTKNELKSELGFYVENEWQSRNIEKARVKKNNIR
;
A
#
# COMPACT_ATOMS: atom_id res chain seq x y z
N MET A 1 34.78 34.02 28.38
CA MET A 1 35.03 32.61 27.97
C MET A 1 33.79 31.80 27.58
N SER A 2 32.63 32.40 27.47
CA SER A 2 31.34 31.67 27.22
C SER A 2 30.97 31.56 25.72
N SER A 3 31.38 32.48 24.87
CA SER A 3 30.94 32.49 23.44
C SER A 3 31.61 31.43 22.54
N LYS A 4 32.86 31.04 22.84
CA LYS A 4 33.56 30.00 22.05
C LYS A 4 33.02 28.58 22.25
N LYS A 5 32.36 28.29 23.38
CA LYS A 5 31.81 26.95 23.65
C LYS A 5 30.47 26.69 22.97
N ILE A 6 29.72 27.74 22.62
CA ILE A 6 28.44 27.64 21.91
C ILE A 6 28.68 27.47 20.41
N GLU A 7 29.68 28.16 19.83
CA GLU A 7 30.03 27.98 18.42
C GLU A 7 30.58 26.60 18.07
N THR A 8 31.38 26.00 18.98
CA THR A 8 31.94 24.65 18.77
C THR A 8 30.86 23.57 18.87
N LYS A 9 29.83 23.78 19.71
CA LYS A 9 28.71 22.84 19.83
C LYS A 9 27.78 22.89 18.62
N LYS A 10 27.54 24.08 18.04
CA LYS A 10 26.78 24.25 16.79
C LYS A 10 27.49 23.62 15.59
N LYS A 11 28.83 23.77 15.48
CA LYS A 11 29.62 23.11 14.42
C LYS A 11 29.62 21.59 14.56
N SER A 12 29.69 21.04 15.76
CA SER A 12 29.69 19.58 16.00
C SER A 12 28.33 18.94 15.61
N ASN A 13 27.24 19.62 15.87
CA ASN A 13 25.92 19.10 15.46
C ASN A 13 25.71 19.21 13.96
N LEU A 14 26.19 20.26 13.31
CA LEU A 14 26.14 20.40 11.84
C LEU A 14 26.94 19.29 11.14
N ILE A 15 28.11 18.92 11.69
CA ILE A 15 28.95 17.84 11.14
C ILE A 15 28.28 16.47 11.33
N LYS A 16 27.62 16.23 12.46
CA LYS A 16 26.88 14.99 12.69
C LYS A 16 25.66 14.89 11.78
N THR A 17 24.95 15.98 11.52
CA THR A 17 23.83 16.04 10.58
C THR A 17 24.31 15.79 9.13
N LEU A 18 25.49 16.30 8.78
CA LEU A 18 26.14 16.04 7.48
C LEU A 18 26.63 14.58 7.32
N GLN A 19 27.04 13.92 8.39
CA GLN A 19 27.40 12.49 8.36
C GLN A 19 26.18 11.58 8.14
N TRP A 20 25.01 11.93 8.68
CA TRP A 20 23.75 11.24 8.38
C TRP A 20 23.25 11.51 6.96
N LEU A 21 23.52 12.69 6.41
CA LEU A 21 23.31 13.02 4.99
C LEU A 21 24.08 12.09 4.04
N GLY A 22 25.30 11.69 4.43
CA GLY A 22 26.14 10.78 3.63
C GLY A 22 25.52 9.39 3.39
N VAL A 23 24.76 8.86 4.33
CA VAL A 23 24.14 7.53 4.20
C VAL A 23 22.93 7.55 3.24
N SER A 24 22.19 8.68 3.20
CA SER A 24 21.06 8.85 2.26
C SER A 24 21.52 9.09 0.81
N VAL A 25 22.72 9.56 0.62
CA VAL A 25 23.30 9.93 -0.68
C VAL A 25 23.70 8.71 -1.52
N ILE A 26 24.01 7.57 -0.89
CA ILE A 26 24.29 6.30 -1.61
C ILE A 26 23.09 5.85 -2.45
N SER A 27 21.88 6.15 -1.99
CA SER A 27 20.65 5.87 -2.76
C SER A 27 20.50 6.74 -4.01
N VAL A 28 21.06 7.94 -4.02
CA VAL A 28 21.00 8.87 -5.17
C VAL A 28 22.01 8.46 -6.26
N LEU A 29 23.16 7.89 -5.90
CA LEU A 29 24.18 7.45 -6.86
C LEU A 29 23.74 6.28 -7.74
N LEU A 30 22.93 5.36 -7.22
CA LEU A 30 22.30 4.31 -8.02
C LEU A 30 21.33 4.89 -9.07
N ILE A 31 20.74 6.04 -8.78
CA ILE A 31 19.80 6.72 -9.67
C ILE A 31 20.54 7.35 -10.86
N VAL A 32 21.70 7.95 -10.65
CA VAL A 32 22.50 8.59 -11.71
C VAL A 32 23.04 7.55 -12.70
N TYR A 33 23.43 6.36 -12.25
CA TYR A 33 23.97 5.30 -13.11
C TYR A 33 22.92 4.73 -14.10
N PHE A 34 21.64 4.69 -13.71
CA PHE A 34 20.57 4.21 -14.58
C PHE A 34 19.99 5.25 -15.54
N LEU A 35 20.30 6.54 -15.36
CA LEU A 35 19.72 7.63 -16.15
C LEU A 35 20.49 8.00 -17.43
N VAL A 36 21.63 7.38 -17.69
CA VAL A 36 22.45 7.67 -18.89
C VAL A 36 21.90 7.05 -20.17
N VAL A 37 20.85 6.24 -20.11
CA VAL A 37 20.37 5.42 -21.25
C VAL A 37 19.19 6.03 -22.03
N ASP A 38 18.58 7.13 -21.56
CA ASP A 38 17.35 7.63 -22.21
C ASP A 38 17.50 9.04 -22.83
N THR A 39 18.35 9.14 -23.86
CA THR A 39 18.43 10.34 -24.70
C THR A 39 18.14 10.02 -26.15
N THR A 40 16.88 9.88 -26.53
CA THR A 40 16.41 10.22 -27.89
C THR A 40 14.91 10.43 -27.92
N GLY A 41 14.48 11.64 -28.21
CA GLY A 41 13.11 11.94 -28.62
C GLY A 41 12.44 13.04 -27.81
N SER A 42 12.15 14.15 -28.45
CA SER A 42 11.25 15.21 -27.98
C SER A 42 9.81 14.65 -27.87
N GLN A 43 9.54 13.92 -26.79
CA GLN A 43 8.20 13.55 -26.38
C GLN A 43 7.72 14.50 -25.29
N THR A 44 6.54 15.06 -25.43
CA THR A 44 5.86 15.81 -24.38
C THR A 44 5.69 14.90 -23.19
N THR A 45 6.43 15.18 -22.11
CA THR A 45 6.39 14.38 -20.89
C THR A 45 4.97 14.30 -20.34
N PRO A 46 4.37 13.12 -20.17
CA PRO A 46 3.02 12.99 -19.65
C PRO A 46 2.89 13.58 -18.26
N ILE A 47 1.81 14.32 -18.01
CA ILE A 47 1.46 14.89 -16.72
C ILE A 47 0.44 13.98 -16.05
N ILE A 48 0.83 13.30 -14.94
CA ILE A 48 -0.04 12.40 -14.19
C ILE A 48 -0.98 13.12 -13.23
N GLY A 49 -0.74 14.40 -12.98
CA GLY A 49 -1.61 15.20 -12.13
C GLY A 49 -1.03 16.57 -11.83
N THR A 50 -1.75 17.34 -11.03
CA THR A 50 -1.32 18.67 -10.59
C THR A 50 -1.60 18.88 -9.10
N VAL A 51 -0.75 19.67 -8.45
CA VAL A 51 -0.91 20.12 -7.07
C VAL A 51 -0.87 21.64 -7.03
N ASN A 52 -1.97 22.28 -6.66
CA ASN A 52 -2.10 23.73 -6.69
C ASN A 52 -1.64 24.36 -8.03
N GLY A 53 -1.91 23.66 -9.16
CA GLY A 53 -1.49 24.07 -10.50
C GLY A 53 -0.06 23.67 -10.88
N THR A 54 0.75 23.14 -9.98
CA THR A 54 2.10 22.62 -10.27
C THR A 54 1.99 21.21 -10.86
N PRO A 55 2.53 20.92 -12.07
CA PRO A 55 2.42 19.62 -12.70
C PRO A 55 3.31 18.58 -12.01
N ILE A 56 2.82 17.34 -11.93
CA ILE A 56 3.55 16.14 -11.57
C ILE A 56 3.75 15.33 -12.85
N TYR A 57 5.01 15.09 -13.21
CA TYR A 57 5.36 14.42 -14.46
C TYR A 57 5.56 12.92 -14.28
N TYR A 58 5.22 12.16 -15.32
CA TYR A 58 5.50 10.72 -15.42
C TYR A 58 6.92 10.51 -15.97
N THR A 59 7.93 10.80 -15.16
CA THR A 59 9.33 10.53 -15.50
C THR A 59 10.04 9.86 -14.34
N SER A 60 11.08 9.11 -14.67
CA SER A 60 11.89 8.45 -13.64
C SER A 60 12.52 9.42 -12.64
N SER A 61 12.89 10.64 -13.07
CA SER A 61 13.50 11.67 -12.21
C SER A 61 12.49 12.51 -11.43
N SER A 62 11.19 12.42 -11.76
CA SER A 62 10.15 13.18 -11.05
C SER A 62 9.95 12.66 -9.62
N PRO A 63 9.35 13.47 -8.72
CA PRO A 63 8.94 12.99 -7.40
C PRO A 63 8.10 11.71 -7.45
N TYR A 64 7.23 11.60 -8.46
CA TYR A 64 6.44 10.40 -8.69
C TYR A 64 7.31 9.19 -9.07
N GLY A 65 8.15 9.33 -10.10
CA GLY A 65 8.97 8.22 -10.57
C GLY A 65 9.98 7.73 -9.52
N ARG A 66 10.51 8.65 -8.68
CA ARG A 66 11.35 8.26 -7.54
C ARG A 66 10.56 7.48 -6.49
N ALA A 67 9.38 7.97 -6.12
CA ALA A 67 8.52 7.30 -5.14
C ALA A 67 8.09 5.91 -5.64
N PHE A 68 7.68 5.81 -6.91
CA PHE A 68 7.27 4.56 -7.54
C PHE A 68 8.40 3.51 -7.48
N ARG A 69 9.60 3.86 -7.96
CA ARG A 69 10.73 2.93 -7.94
C ARG A 69 11.14 2.50 -6.53
N ASN A 70 11.11 3.41 -5.56
CA ASN A 70 11.46 3.06 -4.19
C ASN A 70 10.46 2.06 -3.59
N ILE A 71 9.17 2.24 -3.87
CA ILE A 71 8.14 1.30 -3.40
C ILE A 71 8.32 -0.04 -4.11
N GLU A 72 8.45 -0.03 -5.44
CA GLU A 72 8.68 -1.24 -6.25
C GLU A 72 9.92 -2.01 -5.78
N ALA A 73 11.04 -1.32 -5.56
CA ALA A 73 12.28 -1.93 -5.08
C ALA A 73 12.11 -2.60 -3.71
N ASN A 74 11.36 -1.96 -2.80
CA ASN A 74 11.07 -2.54 -1.48
C ASN A 74 10.26 -3.82 -1.60
N TYR A 75 9.19 -3.84 -2.41
CA TYR A 75 8.40 -5.07 -2.62
C TYR A 75 9.25 -6.20 -3.21
N ARG A 76 10.09 -5.90 -4.22
CA ARG A 76 11.01 -6.87 -4.82
C ARG A 76 12.06 -7.38 -3.82
N GLN A 77 12.57 -6.51 -2.93
CA GLN A 77 13.52 -6.89 -1.88
C GLN A 77 12.91 -7.89 -0.89
N TYR A 78 11.62 -7.80 -0.60
CA TYR A 78 10.89 -8.77 0.23
C TYR A 78 10.40 -10.00 -0.54
N GLY A 79 10.79 -10.16 -1.81
CA GLY A 79 10.41 -11.31 -2.64
C GLY A 79 8.93 -11.31 -3.07
N ILE A 80 8.24 -10.17 -2.94
CA ILE A 80 6.83 -10.04 -3.30
C ILE A 80 6.73 -9.83 -4.81
N GLN A 81 5.99 -10.68 -5.50
CA GLN A 81 5.68 -10.50 -6.91
C GLN A 81 4.61 -9.41 -7.07
N ILE A 82 4.88 -8.45 -7.94
CA ILE A 82 3.98 -7.34 -8.21
C ILE A 82 3.06 -7.74 -9.35
N ASN A 83 1.78 -7.93 -9.06
CA ASN A 83 0.72 -8.12 -10.03
C ASN A 83 0.10 -6.77 -10.45
N ASP A 84 -0.85 -6.78 -11.38
CA ASP A 84 -1.46 -5.56 -11.94
C ASP A 84 -2.22 -4.74 -10.88
N GLU A 85 -2.87 -5.41 -9.93
CA GLU A 85 -3.58 -4.78 -8.82
C GLU A 85 -2.60 -4.06 -7.86
N MET A 86 -1.52 -4.75 -7.49
CA MET A 86 -0.43 -4.14 -6.72
C MET A 86 0.25 -3.00 -7.47
N TYR A 87 0.34 -3.10 -8.80
CA TYR A 87 0.90 -2.04 -9.62
C TYR A 87 0.06 -0.76 -9.51
N SER A 88 -1.27 -0.87 -9.63
CA SER A 88 -2.21 0.23 -9.44
C SER A 88 -2.13 0.83 -8.02
N TYR A 89 -2.02 -0.01 -7.01
CA TYR A 89 -1.82 0.41 -5.61
C TYR A 89 -0.49 1.17 -5.42
N ILE A 90 0.60 0.67 -6.02
CA ILE A 90 1.91 1.33 -5.99
C ILE A 90 1.85 2.70 -6.68
N GLU A 91 1.14 2.81 -7.80
CA GLU A 91 0.91 4.08 -8.51
C GLU A 91 0.19 5.11 -7.63
N ASP A 92 -0.83 4.70 -6.90
CA ASP A 92 -1.57 5.57 -5.99
C ASP A 92 -0.71 6.07 -4.83
N ILE A 93 0.04 5.18 -4.19
CA ILE A 93 0.96 5.57 -3.11
C ILE A 93 2.06 6.49 -3.66
N ALA A 94 2.63 6.17 -4.82
CA ALA A 94 3.65 7.00 -5.47
C ALA A 94 3.11 8.39 -5.80
N PHE A 95 1.87 8.48 -6.29
CA PHE A 95 1.22 9.75 -6.56
C PHE A 95 1.02 10.57 -5.27
N ARG A 96 0.51 9.98 -4.20
CA ARG A 96 0.35 10.65 -2.89
C ARG A 96 1.68 11.15 -2.34
N ARG A 97 2.75 10.36 -2.44
CA ARG A 97 4.10 10.77 -2.04
C ARG A 97 4.63 11.92 -2.90
N ALA A 98 4.38 11.88 -4.20
CA ALA A 98 4.75 12.99 -5.10
C ALA A 98 4.01 14.28 -4.75
N VAL A 99 2.71 14.20 -4.43
CA VAL A 99 1.91 15.33 -3.94
C VAL A 99 2.54 15.93 -2.68
N ALA A 100 2.87 15.09 -1.69
CA ALA A 100 3.51 15.53 -0.45
C ALA A 100 4.86 16.22 -0.74
N THR A 101 5.70 15.65 -1.60
CA THR A 101 7.01 16.22 -1.98
C THR A 101 6.85 17.59 -2.65
N VAL A 102 5.93 17.74 -3.60
CA VAL A 102 5.68 19.03 -4.28
C VAL A 102 5.16 20.09 -3.32
N LEU A 103 4.33 19.71 -2.35
CA LEU A 103 3.84 20.62 -1.32
C LEU A 103 4.96 21.05 -0.36
N LEU A 104 5.77 20.11 0.09
CA LEU A 104 6.95 20.34 0.91
C LEU A 104 7.89 21.33 0.23
N ASP A 105 8.24 21.07 -1.02
CA ASP A 105 9.09 21.95 -1.83
C ASP A 105 8.56 23.37 -1.93
N LYS A 106 7.25 23.52 -2.15
CA LYS A 106 6.60 24.81 -2.29
C LYS A 106 6.55 25.59 -0.98
N ILE A 107 6.43 24.93 0.15
CA ILE A 107 6.44 25.52 1.48
C ILE A 107 7.88 25.87 1.89
N ALA A 108 8.79 24.93 1.65
CA ALA A 108 10.20 25.09 1.95
C ALA A 108 10.86 26.23 1.16
N SER A 109 10.64 26.27 -0.15
CA SER A 109 11.21 27.29 -1.03
C SER A 109 10.78 28.73 -0.70
N LYS A 110 9.69 28.90 0.06
CA LYS A 110 9.26 30.22 0.54
C LYS A 110 10.02 30.69 1.78
N ASN A 111 10.53 29.75 2.59
CA ASN A 111 11.04 30.04 3.92
C ASN A 111 12.51 29.66 4.10
N ILE A 112 13.05 28.81 3.22
CA ILE A 112 14.40 28.26 3.34
C ILE A 112 15.14 28.50 2.03
N ALA A 113 16.27 29.20 2.10
CA ALA A 113 17.19 29.39 0.96
C ALA A 113 18.34 28.39 1.07
N VAL A 114 18.44 27.47 0.13
CA VAL A 114 19.60 26.57 0.00
C VAL A 114 20.66 27.26 -0.82
N SER A 115 21.83 27.53 -0.22
CA SER A 115 22.94 28.18 -0.93
C SER A 115 23.60 27.20 -1.93
N ASP A 116 24.06 27.74 -3.06
CA ASP A 116 24.75 26.95 -4.09
C ASP A 116 26.03 26.28 -3.54
N ASN A 117 26.69 26.92 -2.56
CA ASN A 117 27.85 26.31 -1.91
C ASN A 117 27.52 25.02 -1.18
N ILE A 118 26.37 24.94 -0.51
CA ILE A 118 25.93 23.71 0.15
C ILE A 118 25.66 22.62 -0.89
N VAL A 119 25.03 22.98 -2.00
CA VAL A 119 24.77 22.04 -3.10
C VAL A 119 26.07 21.47 -3.66
N VAL A 120 27.06 22.34 -3.92
CA VAL A 120 28.38 21.90 -4.39
C VAL A 120 29.09 20.99 -3.38
N GLU A 121 29.02 21.28 -2.08
CA GLU A 121 29.64 20.44 -1.06
C GLU A 121 28.93 19.07 -0.94
N VAL A 122 27.61 19.03 -1.09
CA VAL A 122 26.87 17.76 -1.15
C VAL A 122 27.23 16.97 -2.41
N MET A 123 27.37 17.63 -3.57
CA MET A 123 27.85 17.00 -4.80
C MET A 123 29.26 16.43 -4.62
N LYS A 124 30.20 17.18 -4.06
CA LYS A 124 31.58 16.73 -3.79
C LYS A 124 31.62 15.53 -2.85
N GLY A 125 30.71 15.47 -1.86
CA GLY A 125 30.60 14.35 -0.94
C GLY A 125 30.31 13.01 -1.62
N GLN A 126 29.86 13.00 -2.88
CA GLN A 126 29.66 11.81 -3.68
C GLN A 126 30.93 11.28 -4.33
N PHE A 127 31.98 12.08 -4.38
CA PHE A 127 33.27 11.74 -4.99
C PHE A 127 34.35 11.48 -3.93
N VAL A 128 33.98 10.84 -2.82
CA VAL A 128 34.89 10.34 -1.80
C VAL A 128 35.09 8.84 -1.98
N ASP A 129 36.33 8.38 -1.78
CA ASP A 129 36.65 6.95 -1.82
C ASP A 129 36.19 6.21 -0.55
N THR A 130 36.42 4.90 -0.51
CA THR A 130 36.09 4.05 0.65
C THR A 130 36.78 4.44 1.96
N ASN A 131 37.84 5.26 1.89
CA ASN A 131 38.57 5.79 3.03
C ASN A 131 38.10 7.21 3.43
N GLY A 132 37.09 7.75 2.72
CA GLY A 132 36.56 9.09 2.97
C GLY A 132 37.41 10.21 2.35
N ILE A 133 38.32 9.89 1.44
CA ILE A 133 39.18 10.88 0.77
C ILE A 133 38.49 11.40 -0.51
N TYR A 134 38.33 12.72 -0.60
CA TYR A 134 37.73 13.38 -1.75
C TYR A 134 38.60 13.26 -3.01
N ASN A 135 37.99 12.89 -4.14
CA ASN A 135 38.62 12.74 -5.43
C ASN A 135 38.24 13.91 -6.37
N ASP A 136 39.04 14.97 -6.36
CA ASP A 136 38.78 16.16 -7.19
C ASP A 136 38.79 15.85 -8.68
N ASN A 137 39.67 14.96 -9.16
CA ASN A 137 39.74 14.61 -10.58
C ASN A 137 38.43 13.93 -11.07
N ALA A 138 37.85 13.07 -10.26
CA ALA A 138 36.58 12.43 -10.58
C ALA A 138 35.41 13.44 -10.61
N PHE A 139 35.37 14.35 -9.65
CA PHE A 139 34.39 15.44 -9.63
C PHE A 139 34.51 16.37 -10.82
N GLN A 140 35.73 16.84 -11.15
CA GLN A 140 35.98 17.72 -12.30
C GLN A 140 35.67 17.03 -13.64
N SER A 141 35.92 15.72 -13.74
CA SER A 141 35.55 14.92 -14.92
C SER A 141 34.04 14.81 -15.06
N PHE A 142 33.32 14.58 -13.95
CA PHE A 142 31.86 14.57 -13.93
C PHE A 142 31.31 15.92 -14.42
N VAL A 143 31.76 17.02 -13.85
CA VAL A 143 31.25 18.36 -14.21
C VAL A 143 31.54 18.70 -15.69
N ARG A 144 32.72 18.31 -16.24
CA ARG A 144 33.05 18.55 -17.64
C ARG A 144 32.29 17.69 -18.64
N ASN A 145 32.01 16.45 -18.27
CA ASN A 145 31.36 15.48 -19.17
C ASN A 145 29.85 15.48 -19.09
N THR A 146 29.24 16.13 -18.08
CA THR A 146 27.81 16.22 -17.88
C THR A 146 27.25 17.47 -18.57
N SER A 147 26.14 17.33 -19.27
CA SER A 147 25.47 18.47 -19.93
C SER A 147 24.96 19.48 -18.90
N LYS A 148 24.86 20.77 -19.31
CA LYS A 148 24.34 21.84 -18.43
C LYS A 148 22.92 21.54 -17.95
N SER A 149 22.08 20.95 -18.79
CA SER A 149 20.69 20.58 -18.42
C SER A 149 20.69 19.50 -17.34
N GLU A 150 21.59 18.54 -17.43
CA GLU A 150 21.74 17.47 -16.47
C GLU A 150 22.30 17.96 -15.14
N LEU A 151 23.33 18.82 -15.17
CA LEU A 151 23.86 19.46 -13.96
C LEU A 151 22.76 20.27 -13.24
N SER A 152 21.98 21.06 -13.97
CA SER A 152 20.86 21.82 -13.40
C SER A 152 19.77 20.90 -12.80
N ARG A 153 19.58 19.70 -13.36
CA ARG A 153 18.68 18.70 -12.81
C ARG A 153 19.21 18.14 -11.49
N VAL A 154 20.49 17.75 -11.46
CA VAL A 154 21.15 17.24 -10.24
C VAL A 154 21.17 18.29 -9.14
N GLU A 155 21.50 19.55 -9.46
CA GLU A 155 21.43 20.66 -8.51
C GLU A 155 20.03 20.83 -7.89
N ARG A 156 19.01 20.75 -8.72
CA ARG A 156 17.61 20.85 -8.27
C ARG A 156 17.25 19.69 -7.34
N GLU A 157 17.58 18.46 -7.70
CA GLU A 157 17.32 17.29 -6.88
C GLU A 157 18.02 17.36 -5.52
N ILE A 158 19.26 17.85 -5.48
CA ILE A 158 19.98 18.08 -4.23
C ILE A 158 19.30 19.17 -3.39
N LYS A 159 18.89 20.28 -4.01
CA LYS A 159 18.14 21.35 -3.31
C LYS A 159 16.84 20.83 -2.72
N GLU A 160 16.04 20.08 -3.49
CA GLU A 160 14.80 19.46 -3.04
C GLU A 160 15.04 18.52 -1.86
N ASN A 161 16.07 17.68 -1.90
CA ASN A 161 16.39 16.77 -0.81
C ASN A 161 16.85 17.53 0.46
N ILE A 162 17.67 18.56 0.33
CA ILE A 162 18.09 19.38 1.46
C ILE A 162 16.88 20.08 2.10
N LEU A 163 15.97 20.63 1.29
CA LEU A 163 14.77 21.29 1.77
C LEU A 163 13.85 20.31 2.52
N SER A 164 13.60 19.15 1.95
CA SER A 164 12.78 18.11 2.58
C SER A 164 13.36 17.68 3.92
N GLN A 165 14.67 17.39 3.97
CA GLN A 165 15.35 17.00 5.21
C GLN A 165 15.36 18.13 6.24
N THR A 166 15.56 19.38 5.80
CA THR A 166 15.55 20.52 6.72
C THR A 166 14.18 20.68 7.39
N ILE A 167 13.09 20.51 6.64
CA ILE A 167 11.74 20.57 7.21
C ILE A 167 11.50 19.42 8.17
N SER A 168 11.87 18.20 7.82
CA SER A 168 11.75 17.05 8.72
C SER A 168 12.51 17.32 10.02
N VAL A 169 13.76 17.78 9.94
CA VAL A 169 14.56 18.12 11.12
C VAL A 169 13.92 19.23 11.95
N GLU A 170 13.42 20.30 11.32
CA GLU A 170 12.72 21.39 12.00
C GLU A 170 11.45 20.91 12.69
N LEU A 171 10.67 20.05 12.05
CA LEU A 171 9.48 19.44 12.66
C LEU A 171 9.89 18.56 13.86
N PHE A 172 10.93 17.73 13.72
CA PHE A 172 11.44 16.88 14.79
C PHE A 172 12.01 17.66 15.95
N ASP A 173 12.78 18.73 15.69
CA ASP A 173 13.41 19.53 16.75
C ASP A 173 12.37 20.31 17.59
N ASN A 174 11.23 20.62 17.00
CA ASN A 174 10.12 21.26 17.70
C ASN A 174 9.27 20.29 18.54
N VAL A 175 9.43 18.97 18.38
CA VAL A 175 8.79 17.96 19.23
C VAL A 175 9.49 17.95 20.58
N LYS A 176 8.80 18.47 21.59
CA LYS A 176 9.26 18.46 22.98
C LYS A 176 8.61 17.30 23.72
N VAL A 177 9.41 16.31 24.03
CA VAL A 177 8.99 15.19 24.89
C VAL A 177 9.23 15.62 26.33
N ASN A 178 8.17 15.85 27.08
CA ASN A 178 8.27 16.17 28.51
C ASN A 178 8.32 14.88 29.37
N SER A 179 8.71 15.01 30.64
CA SER A 179 8.82 13.86 31.55
C SER A 179 7.49 13.13 31.75
N LEU A 180 6.38 13.85 31.74
CA LEU A 180 5.04 13.27 31.90
C LEU A 180 4.63 12.45 30.69
N GLU A 181 4.97 12.88 29.48
CA GLU A 181 4.74 12.10 28.25
C GLU A 181 5.60 10.85 28.22
N THR A 182 6.88 10.97 28.62
CA THR A 182 7.78 9.80 28.74
C THR A 182 7.21 8.79 29.74
N GLU A 183 6.75 9.25 30.88
CA GLU A 183 6.14 8.40 31.92
C GLU A 183 4.85 7.72 31.41
N ARG A 184 3.95 8.48 30.80
CA ARG A 184 2.70 7.92 30.24
C ARG A 184 2.96 6.89 29.15
N ASN A 185 3.90 7.17 28.26
CA ASN A 185 4.26 6.25 27.21
C ASN A 185 4.91 4.98 27.76
N PHE A 186 5.80 5.12 28.75
CA PHE A 186 6.41 3.98 29.44
C PHE A 186 5.34 3.11 30.12
N ILE A 187 4.43 3.72 30.88
CA ILE A 187 3.32 2.98 31.49
C ILE A 187 2.51 2.26 30.40
N LYS A 188 2.13 2.95 29.34
CA LYS A 188 1.35 2.38 28.24
C LYS A 188 2.04 1.20 27.57
N THR A 189 3.31 1.34 27.24
CA THR A 189 4.06 0.32 26.49
C THR A 189 4.54 -0.83 27.35
N GLN A 190 4.80 -0.62 28.64
CA GLN A 190 5.32 -1.64 29.55
C GLN A 190 4.25 -2.29 30.46
N THR A 191 3.02 -1.78 30.44
CA THR A 191 1.91 -2.46 31.11
C THR A 191 1.56 -3.73 30.35
N LYS A 192 1.45 -4.84 31.07
CA LYS A 192 0.95 -6.09 30.51
C LYS A 192 -0.50 -6.32 30.93
N ARG A 193 -1.26 -6.94 30.07
CA ARG A 193 -2.64 -7.32 30.33
C ARG A 193 -2.92 -8.76 29.94
N ASP A 194 -3.80 -9.40 30.70
CA ASP A 194 -4.39 -10.68 30.37
C ASP A 194 -5.90 -10.49 30.17
N ILE A 195 -6.45 -11.08 29.13
CA ILE A 195 -7.86 -10.87 28.78
C ILE A 195 -8.59 -12.17 28.49
N GLU A 196 -9.91 -12.08 28.58
CA GLU A 196 -10.83 -12.98 27.90
C GLU A 196 -11.78 -12.18 27.00
N MET A 197 -12.20 -12.79 25.90
CA MET A 197 -12.99 -12.16 24.87
C MET A 197 -14.05 -13.11 24.32
N ALA A 198 -15.28 -12.62 24.19
CA ALA A 198 -16.30 -13.24 23.35
C ALA A 198 -16.38 -12.43 22.04
N TYR A 199 -16.29 -13.10 20.90
CA TYR A 199 -16.19 -12.49 19.58
C TYR A 199 -17.17 -13.13 18.60
N ILE A 200 -17.72 -12.32 17.71
CA ILE A 200 -18.52 -12.74 16.56
C ILE A 200 -17.88 -12.17 15.30
N ASP A 201 -17.55 -13.05 14.38
CA ASP A 201 -17.02 -12.70 13.06
C ASP A 201 -18.18 -12.31 12.13
N ALA A 202 -18.38 -11.02 11.95
CA ALA A 202 -19.46 -10.49 11.13
C ALA A 202 -19.16 -10.64 9.63
N VAL A 203 -17.87 -10.57 9.21
CA VAL A 203 -17.47 -10.80 7.82
C VAL A 203 -17.84 -12.21 7.39
N SER A 204 -17.43 -13.20 8.18
CA SER A 204 -17.76 -14.61 7.88
C SER A 204 -19.28 -14.86 7.80
N ILE A 205 -20.07 -14.14 8.60
CA ILE A 205 -21.54 -14.26 8.53
C ILE A 205 -22.06 -13.65 7.22
N VAL A 206 -21.56 -12.47 6.81
CA VAL A 206 -21.99 -11.81 5.57
C VAL A 206 -21.62 -12.67 4.36
N GLU A 207 -20.38 -13.16 4.29
CA GLU A 207 -19.90 -13.97 3.17
C GLU A 207 -20.67 -15.28 2.99
N ASN A 208 -21.08 -15.89 4.11
CA ASN A 208 -21.85 -17.15 4.10
C ASN A 208 -23.36 -16.95 4.10
N SER A 209 -23.85 -15.70 4.08
CA SER A 209 -25.28 -15.43 4.05
C SER A 209 -25.90 -15.80 2.70
N GLU A 210 -27.17 -16.21 2.75
CA GLU A 210 -27.97 -16.30 1.53
C GLU A 210 -28.42 -14.90 1.12
N ILE A 211 -28.11 -14.54 -0.12
CA ILE A 211 -28.54 -13.26 -0.71
C ILE A 211 -29.90 -13.49 -1.34
N PRO A 212 -30.93 -12.67 -1.01
CA PRO A 212 -32.24 -12.79 -1.63
C PRO A 212 -32.13 -12.66 -3.17
N ALA A 213 -32.85 -13.54 -3.87
CA ALA A 213 -32.89 -13.53 -5.35
C ALA A 213 -33.27 -12.14 -5.93
N SER A 214 -34.19 -11.44 -5.23
CA SER A 214 -34.62 -10.08 -5.60
C SER A 214 -33.45 -9.05 -5.56
N ASP A 215 -32.51 -9.23 -4.63
CA ASP A 215 -31.36 -8.33 -4.52
C ASP A 215 -30.32 -8.63 -5.59
N LEU A 216 -30.07 -9.91 -5.90
CA LEU A 216 -29.23 -10.34 -7.01
C LEU A 216 -29.80 -9.87 -8.35
N GLU A 217 -31.12 -10.01 -8.57
CA GLU A 217 -31.79 -9.56 -9.78
C GLU A 217 -31.71 -8.04 -9.95
N ARG A 218 -31.94 -7.29 -8.87
CA ARG A 218 -31.80 -5.83 -8.87
C ARG A 218 -30.37 -5.41 -9.22
N TYR A 219 -29.37 -5.98 -8.54
CA TYR A 219 -27.98 -5.70 -8.77
C TYR A 219 -27.56 -6.01 -10.20
N PHE A 220 -27.95 -7.17 -10.73
CA PHE A 220 -27.73 -7.54 -12.11
C PHE A 220 -28.34 -6.52 -13.08
N ASN A 221 -29.58 -6.10 -12.89
CA ASN A 221 -30.24 -5.15 -13.77
C ASN A 221 -29.58 -3.76 -13.75
N GLU A 222 -29.06 -3.34 -12.60
CA GLU A 222 -28.33 -2.08 -12.44
C GLU A 222 -26.93 -2.13 -13.08
N ASN A 223 -26.30 -3.32 -13.13
CA ASN A 223 -24.91 -3.53 -13.59
C ASN A 223 -24.80 -4.50 -14.78
N LYS A 224 -25.86 -4.62 -15.57
CA LYS A 224 -26.01 -5.64 -16.62
C LYS A 224 -24.85 -5.70 -17.61
N THR A 225 -24.26 -4.56 -17.94
CA THR A 225 -23.11 -4.45 -18.86
C THR A 225 -21.84 -5.13 -18.34
N ASP A 226 -21.66 -5.18 -17.03
CA ASP A 226 -20.48 -5.75 -16.40
C ASP A 226 -20.50 -7.30 -16.50
N PHE A 227 -21.70 -7.86 -16.68
CA PHE A 227 -21.92 -9.30 -16.87
C PHE A 227 -21.97 -9.70 -18.36
N ALA A 228 -21.49 -8.85 -19.28
CA ALA A 228 -21.34 -9.26 -20.68
C ALA A 228 -20.56 -10.57 -20.78
N GLN A 229 -20.99 -11.45 -21.68
CA GLN A 229 -20.43 -12.78 -21.89
C GLN A 229 -19.79 -12.87 -23.27
N ALA A 230 -18.63 -13.48 -23.34
CA ALA A 230 -17.93 -13.76 -24.60
C ALA A 230 -17.82 -15.26 -24.85
N ASP A 231 -18.07 -15.66 -26.09
CA ASP A 231 -17.70 -16.96 -26.64
C ASP A 231 -16.40 -16.80 -27.39
N ILE A 232 -15.36 -17.49 -26.93
CA ILE A 232 -14.02 -17.39 -27.49
C ILE A 232 -13.42 -18.77 -27.74
N SER A 233 -12.67 -18.89 -28.84
CA SER A 233 -11.74 -19.99 -29.03
C SER A 233 -10.32 -19.47 -28.81
N TYR A 234 -9.42 -20.29 -28.26
CA TYR A 234 -8.08 -19.84 -27.91
C TYR A 234 -6.99 -20.89 -28.16
N ILE A 235 -5.77 -20.41 -28.39
CA ILE A 235 -4.54 -21.21 -28.49
C ILE A 235 -3.54 -20.65 -27.50
N VAL A 236 -2.99 -21.48 -26.61
CA VAL A 236 -2.00 -21.09 -25.62
C VAL A 236 -0.61 -21.52 -26.05
N LEU A 237 0.34 -20.60 -26.07
CA LEU A 237 1.72 -20.81 -26.49
C LEU A 237 2.71 -20.21 -25.49
N GLU A 238 3.85 -20.88 -25.30
CA GLU A 238 4.90 -20.40 -24.37
C GLU A 238 5.81 -19.33 -25.00
N SER A 239 5.84 -19.22 -26.32
CA SER A 239 6.76 -18.33 -27.04
C SER A 239 6.04 -17.27 -27.86
N GLY A 240 6.38 -15.99 -27.63
CA GLY A 240 5.81 -14.87 -28.37
C GLY A 240 6.12 -14.92 -29.87
N GLY A 241 7.34 -15.30 -30.23
CA GLY A 241 7.71 -15.43 -31.65
C GLY A 241 6.93 -16.53 -32.38
N VAL A 242 6.58 -17.61 -31.68
CA VAL A 242 5.70 -18.66 -32.21
C VAL A 242 4.27 -18.16 -32.32
N ALA A 243 3.81 -17.43 -31.32
CA ALA A 243 2.47 -16.85 -31.30
C ALA A 243 2.28 -15.83 -32.44
N ASP A 244 3.24 -14.93 -32.65
CA ASP A 244 3.19 -13.93 -33.73
C ASP A 244 3.18 -14.58 -35.13
N ASN A 245 3.96 -15.62 -35.34
CA ASN A 245 3.99 -16.34 -36.61
C ASN A 245 2.70 -17.12 -36.86
N LEU A 246 2.17 -17.77 -35.82
CA LEU A 246 0.90 -18.48 -35.94
C LEU A 246 -0.26 -17.52 -36.14
N TYR A 247 -0.27 -16.38 -35.44
CA TYR A 247 -1.26 -15.32 -35.63
C TYR A 247 -1.32 -14.87 -37.10
N LYS A 248 -0.19 -14.60 -37.74
CA LYS A 248 -0.13 -14.24 -39.17
C LYS A 248 -0.74 -15.31 -40.05
N THR A 249 -0.38 -16.58 -39.81
CA THR A 249 -0.93 -17.71 -40.57
C THR A 249 -2.44 -17.82 -40.42
N LEU A 250 -2.96 -17.64 -39.18
CA LEU A 250 -4.39 -17.71 -38.90
C LEU A 250 -5.17 -16.49 -39.40
N ASN A 251 -4.51 -15.34 -39.47
CA ASN A 251 -5.10 -14.13 -40.05
C ASN A 251 -5.29 -14.24 -41.59
N ASP A 252 -4.39 -15.00 -42.24
CA ASP A 252 -4.48 -15.33 -43.65
C ASP A 252 -5.54 -16.43 -43.92
N ASP A 253 -5.63 -17.42 -43.05
CA ASP A 253 -6.60 -18.53 -43.15
C ASP A 253 -7.11 -18.98 -41.77
N ILE A 254 -8.22 -18.42 -41.35
CA ILE A 254 -8.87 -18.69 -40.06
C ILE A 254 -9.38 -20.12 -39.92
N THR A 255 -9.61 -20.82 -41.03
CA THR A 255 -10.10 -22.22 -41.00
C THR A 255 -9.11 -23.20 -40.39
N LEU A 256 -7.85 -22.78 -40.28
CA LEU A 256 -6.78 -23.54 -39.63
C LEU A 256 -6.77 -23.44 -38.10
N PHE A 257 -7.66 -22.59 -37.51
CA PHE A 257 -7.63 -22.30 -36.07
C PHE A 257 -7.79 -23.56 -35.22
N GLU A 258 -8.87 -24.32 -35.43
CA GLU A 258 -9.18 -25.49 -34.61
C GLU A 258 -8.06 -26.55 -34.70
N LYS A 259 -7.54 -26.80 -35.93
CA LYS A 259 -6.42 -27.72 -36.12
C LYS A 259 -5.20 -27.29 -35.30
N ASN A 260 -4.81 -26.03 -35.37
CA ASN A 260 -3.67 -25.51 -34.62
C ASN A 260 -3.91 -25.48 -33.12
N ALA A 261 -5.15 -25.24 -32.65
CA ALA A 261 -5.51 -25.34 -31.25
C ALA A 261 -5.27 -26.74 -30.70
N LEU A 262 -5.69 -27.76 -31.42
CA LEU A 262 -5.51 -29.17 -31.02
C LEU A 262 -4.05 -29.64 -31.12
N GLU A 263 -3.27 -29.15 -32.09
CA GLU A 263 -1.91 -29.62 -32.37
C GLU A 263 -0.82 -28.85 -31.60
N ARG A 264 -1.03 -27.57 -31.25
CA ARG A 264 0.02 -26.64 -30.78
C ARG A 264 -0.25 -25.97 -29.47
N SER A 265 -1.51 -25.97 -29.00
CA SER A 265 -1.83 -25.35 -27.72
C SER A 265 -1.18 -26.12 -26.57
N VAL A 266 -0.65 -25.39 -25.58
CA VAL A 266 -0.22 -25.99 -24.30
C VAL A 266 -1.42 -26.59 -23.56
N ASP A 267 -2.59 -25.97 -23.68
CA ASP A 267 -3.86 -26.52 -23.22
C ASP A 267 -4.52 -27.29 -24.37
N THR A 268 -4.32 -28.60 -24.39
CA THR A 268 -4.89 -29.47 -25.40
C THR A 268 -6.27 -30.02 -25.06
N ASN A 269 -6.74 -29.82 -23.84
CA ASN A 269 -8.02 -30.37 -23.35
C ASN A 269 -9.21 -29.47 -23.64
N ASN A 270 -8.96 -28.17 -23.77
CA ASN A 270 -9.99 -27.19 -24.03
C ASN A 270 -9.42 -26.04 -24.86
N TYR A 271 -10.06 -25.69 -25.94
CA TYR A 271 -9.68 -24.57 -26.78
C TYR A 271 -10.84 -23.59 -26.99
N ARG A 272 -11.93 -23.70 -26.21
CA ARG A 272 -13.10 -22.84 -26.29
C ARG A 272 -13.71 -22.59 -24.93
N TRP A 273 -14.01 -21.33 -24.65
CA TRP A 273 -14.82 -20.89 -23.51
C TRP A 273 -16.13 -20.32 -24.04
N GLU A 274 -17.22 -20.99 -23.72
CA GLU A 274 -18.56 -20.61 -24.19
C GLU A 274 -19.21 -19.64 -23.19
N TYR A 275 -19.44 -18.43 -23.62
CA TYR A 275 -20.18 -17.40 -22.88
C TYR A 275 -19.71 -17.19 -21.45
N ILE A 276 -18.40 -16.98 -21.30
CA ILE A 276 -17.81 -16.64 -20.00
C ILE A 276 -17.84 -15.13 -19.78
N THR A 277 -17.99 -14.74 -18.52
CA THR A 277 -17.94 -13.33 -18.10
C THR A 277 -16.50 -12.83 -17.98
N ARG A 278 -16.34 -11.51 -17.83
CA ARG A 278 -15.05 -10.86 -17.58
C ARG A 278 -14.34 -11.44 -16.35
N MET A 279 -15.08 -11.74 -15.29
CA MET A 279 -14.58 -12.24 -14.01
C MET A 279 -14.00 -13.65 -14.09
N GLU A 280 -14.38 -14.42 -15.09
CA GLU A 280 -13.87 -15.78 -15.31
C GLU A 280 -12.58 -15.81 -16.15
N MET A 281 -12.16 -14.67 -16.68
CA MET A 281 -10.99 -14.58 -17.54
C MET A 281 -9.68 -14.54 -16.73
N PRO A 282 -8.54 -14.96 -17.31
CA PRO A 282 -7.26 -15.09 -16.62
C PRO A 282 -6.70 -13.77 -16.03
N SER A 283 -7.07 -12.63 -16.59
CA SER A 283 -6.71 -11.30 -16.08
C SER A 283 -7.65 -10.23 -16.65
N GLU A 284 -7.69 -9.08 -15.97
CA GLU A 284 -8.45 -7.93 -16.42
C GLU A 284 -7.95 -7.40 -17.79
N SER A 285 -6.64 -7.40 -18.01
CA SER A 285 -6.06 -6.99 -19.31
C SER A 285 -6.49 -7.91 -20.45
N PHE A 286 -6.59 -9.23 -20.18
CA PHE A 286 -7.12 -10.21 -21.12
C PHE A 286 -8.59 -9.92 -21.43
N ALA A 287 -9.41 -9.73 -20.41
CA ALA A 287 -10.82 -9.39 -20.55
C ALA A 287 -11.01 -8.09 -21.33
N ASN A 288 -10.22 -7.05 -21.01
CA ASN A 288 -10.25 -5.78 -21.74
C ASN A 288 -9.95 -5.97 -23.23
N SER A 289 -8.96 -6.81 -23.57
CA SER A 289 -8.63 -7.09 -24.98
C SER A 289 -9.77 -7.74 -25.74
N ILE A 290 -10.66 -8.47 -25.07
CA ILE A 290 -11.82 -9.14 -25.67
C ILE A 290 -13.02 -8.19 -25.74
N PHE A 291 -13.42 -7.59 -24.61
CA PHE A 291 -14.65 -6.82 -24.50
C PHE A 291 -14.57 -5.40 -25.12
N THR A 292 -13.38 -4.88 -25.41
CA THR A 292 -13.24 -3.64 -26.19
C THR A 292 -13.44 -3.85 -27.68
N ASN A 293 -13.43 -5.10 -28.16
CA ASN A 293 -13.72 -5.42 -29.54
C ASN A 293 -15.23 -5.54 -29.76
N SER A 294 -15.75 -4.75 -30.69
CA SER A 294 -17.16 -4.77 -31.08
C SER A 294 -17.50 -5.72 -32.25
N LYS A 295 -16.49 -6.36 -32.83
CA LYS A 295 -16.66 -7.25 -33.98
C LYS A 295 -16.50 -8.69 -33.58
N THR A 296 -17.52 -9.50 -33.78
CA THR A 296 -17.50 -10.96 -33.68
C THR A 296 -16.73 -11.59 -34.85
N ASN A 297 -16.36 -12.84 -34.72
CA ASN A 297 -15.50 -13.58 -35.65
C ASN A 297 -14.18 -12.86 -35.96
N THR A 298 -13.56 -12.28 -34.94
CA THR A 298 -12.32 -11.53 -35.05
C THR A 298 -11.18 -12.26 -34.34
N LEU A 299 -10.08 -12.45 -35.07
CA LEU A 299 -8.84 -12.95 -34.49
C LEU A 299 -8.09 -11.80 -33.83
N LEU A 300 -7.81 -11.92 -32.53
CA LEU A 300 -7.07 -10.94 -31.75
C LEU A 300 -5.56 -11.17 -31.83
N GLN A 301 -4.80 -10.08 -31.74
CA GLN A 301 -3.34 -10.19 -31.61
C GLN A 301 -2.98 -11.01 -30.36
N PRO A 302 -1.81 -11.69 -30.36
CA PRO A 302 -1.40 -12.47 -29.21
C PRO A 302 -1.39 -11.64 -27.91
N ILE A 303 -2.09 -12.14 -26.89
CA ILE A 303 -2.22 -11.51 -25.58
C ILE A 303 -1.32 -12.26 -24.60
N TYR A 304 -0.40 -11.56 -23.94
CA TYR A 304 0.47 -12.15 -22.94
C TYR A 304 -0.18 -12.14 -21.56
N VAL A 305 -0.32 -13.33 -20.96
CA VAL A 305 -0.90 -13.49 -19.60
C VAL A 305 -0.22 -14.64 -18.88
N ASN A 306 0.21 -14.40 -17.65
CA ASN A 306 0.73 -15.43 -16.74
C ASN A 306 1.84 -16.30 -17.34
N GLY A 307 2.74 -15.72 -18.12
CA GLY A 307 3.87 -16.46 -18.72
C GLY A 307 3.58 -17.06 -20.10
N ASN A 308 2.33 -17.03 -20.57
CA ASN A 308 1.89 -17.60 -21.84
C ASN A 308 1.31 -16.55 -22.80
N TYR A 309 1.27 -16.89 -24.07
CA TYR A 309 0.67 -16.10 -25.14
C TYR A 309 -0.61 -16.75 -25.60
N TYR A 310 -1.71 -16.01 -25.59
CA TYR A 310 -3.03 -16.44 -26.05
C TYR A 310 -3.32 -15.84 -27.40
N ILE A 311 -3.59 -16.66 -28.41
CA ILE A 311 -4.22 -16.25 -29.66
C ILE A 311 -5.69 -16.53 -29.50
N VAL A 312 -6.52 -15.49 -29.56
CA VAL A 312 -7.97 -15.58 -29.30
C VAL A 312 -8.75 -15.29 -30.56
N LEU A 313 -9.67 -16.19 -30.90
CA LEU A 313 -10.73 -15.95 -31.86
C LEU A 313 -12.01 -15.60 -31.08
N LEU A 314 -12.45 -14.35 -31.19
CA LEU A 314 -13.70 -13.89 -30.61
C LEU A 314 -14.86 -14.35 -31.47
N ASN A 315 -15.61 -15.35 -31.02
CA ASN A 315 -16.74 -15.92 -31.77
C ASN A 315 -17.98 -15.03 -31.62
N ASP A 316 -18.35 -14.68 -30.38
CA ASP A 316 -19.52 -13.87 -30.07
C ASP A 316 -19.37 -13.09 -28.77
N ILE A 317 -20.13 -11.99 -28.64
CA ILE A 317 -20.33 -11.25 -27.38
C ILE A 317 -21.83 -11.00 -27.22
N ARG A 318 -22.38 -11.33 -26.05
CA ARG A 318 -23.76 -11.05 -25.72
C ARG A 318 -23.91 -10.44 -24.33
N LEU A 319 -25.02 -9.74 -24.13
CA LEU A 319 -25.48 -9.38 -22.79
C LEU A 319 -26.47 -10.46 -22.32
N PRO A 320 -26.28 -11.01 -21.12
CA PRO A 320 -27.25 -11.97 -20.56
C PRO A 320 -28.63 -11.31 -20.45
N GLU A 321 -29.70 -12.04 -20.75
CA GLU A 321 -31.05 -11.49 -20.65
C GLU A 321 -31.54 -11.42 -19.21
N ASN A 322 -31.28 -12.48 -18.43
CA ASN A 322 -31.70 -12.63 -17.04
C ASN A 322 -30.50 -12.84 -16.13
N TYR A 323 -30.64 -12.55 -14.84
CA TYR A 323 -29.59 -12.80 -13.83
C TYR A 323 -29.25 -14.31 -13.70
N THR A 324 -30.18 -15.21 -14.07
CA THR A 324 -29.97 -16.65 -14.09
C THR A 324 -29.08 -17.14 -15.23
N ASP A 325 -28.78 -16.30 -16.21
CA ASP A 325 -27.84 -16.58 -17.29
C ASP A 325 -26.38 -16.34 -16.87
N VAL A 326 -26.18 -15.74 -15.70
CA VAL A 326 -24.87 -15.58 -15.05
C VAL A 326 -24.70 -16.64 -13.98
N LYS A 327 -23.49 -17.17 -13.81
CA LYS A 327 -23.19 -18.09 -12.72
C LYS A 327 -23.50 -17.44 -11.37
N THR A 328 -24.23 -18.16 -10.54
CA THR A 328 -24.73 -17.64 -9.24
C THR A 328 -23.59 -17.23 -8.32
N ASP A 329 -22.47 -17.96 -8.31
CA ASP A 329 -21.29 -17.63 -7.51
C ASP A 329 -20.63 -16.33 -7.95
N ILE A 330 -20.52 -16.08 -9.26
CA ILE A 330 -20.00 -14.83 -9.80
C ILE A 330 -20.89 -13.67 -9.38
N LEU A 331 -22.16 -13.76 -9.65
CA LEU A 331 -23.12 -12.70 -9.34
C LEU A 331 -23.17 -12.42 -7.82
N LYS A 332 -23.08 -13.47 -6.99
CA LYS A 332 -23.02 -13.36 -5.54
C LYS A 332 -21.74 -12.63 -5.09
N ASN A 333 -20.59 -13.00 -5.64
CA ASN A 333 -19.31 -12.39 -5.27
C ASN A 333 -19.27 -10.89 -5.63
N GLU A 334 -19.69 -10.55 -6.86
CA GLU A 334 -19.76 -9.15 -7.30
C GLU A 334 -20.74 -8.32 -6.44
N TYR A 335 -21.89 -8.89 -6.10
CA TYR A 335 -22.84 -8.26 -5.18
C TYR A 335 -22.23 -8.01 -3.80
N LEU A 336 -21.55 -9.01 -3.24
CA LEU A 336 -20.90 -8.91 -1.93
C LEU A 336 -19.79 -7.85 -1.97
N ASP A 337 -18.92 -7.87 -2.96
CA ASP A 337 -17.82 -6.92 -3.09
C ASP A 337 -18.34 -5.48 -3.18
N ALA A 338 -19.37 -5.25 -3.99
CA ALA A 338 -19.98 -3.94 -4.15
C ALA A 338 -20.69 -3.43 -2.88
N ASN A 339 -21.23 -4.33 -2.05
CA ASN A 339 -22.07 -3.98 -0.90
C ASN A 339 -21.44 -4.33 0.45
N MET A 340 -20.22 -4.91 0.49
CA MET A 340 -19.59 -5.45 1.70
C MET A 340 -19.62 -4.47 2.87
N ASN A 341 -19.25 -3.22 2.65
CA ASN A 341 -19.21 -2.23 3.73
C ASN A 341 -20.59 -1.99 4.37
N VAL A 342 -21.63 -1.91 3.55
CA VAL A 342 -23.00 -1.66 4.03
C VAL A 342 -23.55 -2.89 4.76
N LEU A 343 -23.34 -4.07 4.19
CA LEU A 343 -23.76 -5.34 4.76
C LEU A 343 -23.05 -5.64 6.08
N LEU A 344 -21.74 -5.40 6.13
CA LEU A 344 -20.92 -5.60 7.30
C LEU A 344 -21.33 -4.69 8.46
N GLU A 345 -21.56 -3.40 8.19
CA GLU A 345 -21.98 -2.46 9.25
C GLU A 345 -23.40 -2.79 9.77
N ALA A 346 -24.29 -3.22 8.90
CA ALA A 346 -25.61 -3.70 9.31
C ALA A 346 -25.49 -4.96 10.17
N GLU A 347 -24.65 -5.92 9.75
CA GLU A 347 -24.44 -7.16 10.48
C GLU A 347 -23.75 -6.94 11.82
N LYS A 348 -22.70 -6.08 11.88
CA LYS A 348 -22.09 -5.69 13.16
C LYS A 348 -23.12 -5.08 14.13
N THR A 349 -24.05 -4.29 13.63
CA THR A 349 -25.13 -3.72 14.46
C THR A 349 -26.00 -4.83 15.05
N ARG A 350 -26.46 -5.75 14.21
CA ARG A 350 -27.30 -6.91 14.63
C ARG A 350 -26.55 -7.80 15.62
N GLN A 351 -25.29 -8.13 15.33
CA GLN A 351 -24.49 -9.00 16.18
C GLN A 351 -24.09 -8.34 17.50
N SER A 352 -23.96 -7.00 17.54
CA SER A 352 -23.74 -6.25 18.79
C SER A 352 -24.92 -6.46 19.76
N GLU A 353 -26.14 -6.40 19.28
CA GLU A 353 -27.32 -6.61 20.11
C GLU A 353 -27.44 -8.06 20.61
N ILE A 354 -27.12 -9.03 19.75
CA ILE A 354 -27.10 -10.45 20.08
C ILE A 354 -26.06 -10.73 21.16
N LEU A 355 -24.82 -10.28 20.95
CA LEU A 355 -23.72 -10.50 21.87
C LEU A 355 -23.98 -9.85 23.23
N LYS A 356 -24.47 -8.61 23.23
CA LYS A 356 -24.86 -7.90 24.46
C LYS A 356 -25.97 -8.65 25.22
N SER A 357 -27.02 -9.03 24.53
CA SER A 357 -28.14 -9.75 25.14
C SER A 357 -27.74 -11.12 25.70
N ALA A 358 -26.79 -11.80 25.02
CA ALA A 358 -26.25 -13.07 25.49
C ALA A 358 -25.38 -12.86 26.75
N PHE A 359 -24.56 -11.82 26.78
CA PHE A 359 -23.73 -11.50 27.93
C PHE A 359 -24.57 -11.04 29.15
N ASP A 360 -25.53 -10.15 28.95
CA ASP A 360 -26.39 -9.62 30.03
C ASP A 360 -27.17 -10.74 30.77
N ARG A 361 -27.49 -11.83 30.05
CA ARG A 361 -28.15 -12.99 30.65
C ARG A 361 -27.23 -13.88 31.49
N ASN A 362 -25.96 -14.01 31.07
CA ASN A 362 -25.03 -14.99 31.65
C ASN A 362 -23.98 -14.36 32.54
N ASN A 363 -23.61 -13.11 32.29
CA ASN A 363 -22.51 -12.36 32.92
C ASN A 363 -21.15 -13.11 32.94
N ASN A 364 -20.98 -14.07 32.03
CA ASN A 364 -19.81 -14.93 31.93
C ASN A 364 -19.45 -15.16 30.45
N LEU A 365 -18.28 -14.69 30.00
CA LEU A 365 -17.88 -14.78 28.61
C LEU A 365 -17.59 -16.22 28.17
N SER A 366 -16.99 -17.03 29.05
CA SER A 366 -16.65 -18.41 28.68
C SER A 366 -17.91 -19.29 28.45
N SER A 367 -19.02 -18.98 29.13
CA SER A 367 -20.29 -19.69 28.93
C SER A 367 -20.97 -19.36 27.61
N LEU A 368 -20.52 -18.32 26.90
CA LEU A 368 -21.06 -17.94 25.60
C LEU A 368 -20.43 -18.73 24.45
N ASN A 369 -19.37 -19.48 24.71
CA ASN A 369 -18.67 -20.22 23.67
C ASN A 369 -19.63 -21.22 22.98
N ASN A 370 -19.63 -21.21 21.65
CA ASN A 370 -20.51 -22.03 20.81
C ASN A 370 -22.01 -21.73 20.98
N ASN A 371 -22.38 -20.59 21.53
CA ASN A 371 -23.77 -20.10 21.52
C ASN A 371 -24.00 -19.33 20.21
N GLY A 372 -24.53 -20.01 19.20
CA GLY A 372 -24.61 -19.45 17.84
C GLY A 372 -23.22 -19.20 17.25
N ASN A 373 -22.98 -17.98 16.75
CA ASN A 373 -21.73 -17.59 16.14
C ASN A 373 -20.71 -17.01 17.14
N ILE A 374 -20.95 -17.09 18.45
CA ILE A 374 -20.08 -16.57 19.48
C ILE A 374 -18.92 -17.54 19.72
N LYS A 375 -17.70 -17.04 19.61
CA LYS A 375 -16.46 -17.75 19.97
C LYS A 375 -15.81 -17.08 21.18
N TYR A 376 -15.31 -17.91 22.08
CA TYR A 376 -14.61 -17.45 23.28
C TYR A 376 -13.10 -17.62 23.13
N TYR A 377 -12.37 -16.60 23.53
CA TYR A 377 -10.90 -16.59 23.57
C TYR A 377 -10.42 -16.12 24.93
N LYS A 378 -9.29 -16.68 25.38
CA LYS A 378 -8.55 -16.20 26.53
C LYS A 378 -7.08 -16.20 26.16
N THR A 379 -6.36 -15.14 26.47
CA THR A 379 -4.93 -15.03 26.19
C THR A 379 -4.13 -16.14 26.85
N SER A 380 -3.09 -16.62 26.17
CA SER A 380 -2.19 -17.67 26.70
C SER A 380 -1.22 -17.13 27.73
N SER A 381 -0.90 -15.84 27.67
CA SER A 381 -0.02 -15.11 28.58
C SER A 381 -0.35 -13.61 28.53
N PRO A 382 0.00 -12.85 29.57
CA PRO A 382 -0.08 -11.41 29.55
C PRO A 382 0.75 -10.81 28.41
N PHE A 383 0.23 -9.75 27.79
CA PHE A 383 0.81 -9.13 26.60
C PHE A 383 0.93 -7.61 26.75
N TYR A 384 1.85 -7.03 26.00
CA TYR A 384 2.09 -5.60 25.95
C TYR A 384 1.21 -4.89 24.90
N TYR A 385 1.12 -3.56 25.00
CA TYR A 385 0.52 -2.74 23.97
C TYR A 385 1.26 -2.91 22.62
N ASN A 386 0.52 -3.11 21.53
CA ASN A 386 1.05 -3.36 20.18
C ASN A 386 2.00 -4.57 20.05
N GLN A 387 1.79 -5.61 20.83
CA GLN A 387 2.59 -6.85 20.73
C GLN A 387 2.37 -7.60 19.40
N GLY A 388 1.36 -7.22 18.61
CA GLY A 388 0.97 -7.92 17.39
C GLY A 388 -0.05 -9.03 17.65
N ARG A 389 -0.05 -10.07 16.82
CA ARG A 389 -1.03 -11.17 16.94
C ARG A 389 -0.86 -11.92 18.24
N LEU A 390 -1.97 -12.07 18.96
CA LEU A 390 -2.01 -12.78 20.25
C LEU A 390 -2.55 -14.20 20.06
N SER A 391 -2.03 -15.13 20.85
CA SER A 391 -2.55 -16.51 20.88
C SER A 391 -3.40 -16.74 22.13
N SER A 392 -4.47 -17.50 21.95
CA SER A 392 -5.30 -17.99 23.05
C SER A 392 -4.66 -19.20 23.75
N ILE A 393 -5.22 -19.58 24.90
CA ILE A 393 -4.81 -20.80 25.63
C ILE A 393 -5.09 -22.09 24.83
N SER A 394 -6.02 -22.05 23.84
CA SER A 394 -6.27 -23.17 22.93
C SER A 394 -5.29 -23.24 21.75
N GLY A 395 -4.41 -22.23 21.61
CA GLY A 395 -3.46 -22.11 20.50
C GLY A 395 -4.00 -21.34 19.30
N ASP A 396 -5.28 -20.98 19.31
CA ASP A 396 -5.88 -20.18 18.23
C ASP A 396 -5.37 -18.73 18.27
N ILE A 397 -5.30 -18.06 17.12
CA ILE A 397 -5.06 -16.63 17.06
C ILE A 397 -6.31 -15.89 17.55
N ILE A 398 -6.14 -14.94 18.46
CA ILE A 398 -7.22 -14.06 18.91
C ILE A 398 -7.56 -13.09 17.75
N PRO A 399 -8.79 -13.10 17.24
CA PRO A 399 -9.18 -12.24 16.13
C PRO A 399 -8.88 -10.78 16.39
N GLU A 400 -8.41 -10.09 15.36
CA GLU A 400 -8.14 -8.64 15.33
C GLU A 400 -7.17 -8.15 16.41
N SER A 401 -6.44 -9.06 17.06
CA SER A 401 -5.46 -8.74 18.10
C SER A 401 -4.22 -8.02 17.57
N SER A 402 -4.08 -7.82 16.25
CA SER A 402 -3.07 -6.95 15.64
C SER A 402 -3.55 -5.51 15.44
N GLU A 403 -4.85 -5.25 15.62
CA GLU A 403 -5.47 -3.96 15.32
C GLU A 403 -5.27 -2.93 16.44
N GLU A 404 -4.99 -1.68 16.07
CA GLU A 404 -4.85 -0.60 17.05
C GLU A 404 -6.13 -0.37 17.85
N ALA A 405 -7.30 -0.52 17.22
CA ALA A 405 -8.59 -0.36 17.87
C ALA A 405 -8.79 -1.38 19.02
N PHE A 406 -8.34 -2.62 18.82
CA PHE A 406 -8.34 -3.65 19.84
C PHE A 406 -7.45 -3.24 21.03
N TYR A 407 -6.20 -2.90 20.78
CA TYR A 407 -5.26 -2.49 21.84
C TYR A 407 -5.74 -1.26 22.60
N ARG A 408 -6.22 -0.24 21.88
CA ARG A 408 -6.76 0.98 22.46
C ARG A 408 -7.89 0.68 23.43
N ARG A 409 -8.79 -0.24 23.05
CA ARG A 409 -9.90 -0.61 23.90
C ARG A 409 -9.43 -1.43 25.12
N VAL A 410 -8.62 -2.44 24.90
CA VAL A 410 -8.05 -3.27 25.98
C VAL A 410 -7.36 -2.42 27.02
N PHE A 411 -6.49 -1.49 26.57
CA PHE A 411 -5.66 -0.68 27.49
C PHE A 411 -6.37 0.59 28.03
N SER A 412 -7.61 0.83 27.65
CA SER A 412 -8.45 1.87 28.24
C SER A 412 -9.30 1.41 29.42
N LEU A 413 -9.38 0.08 29.65
CA LEU A 413 -10.20 -0.51 30.70
C LEU A 413 -9.36 -0.76 31.96
N ASP A 414 -10.00 -0.75 33.13
CA ASP A 414 -9.35 -1.14 34.38
C ASP A 414 -9.31 -2.68 34.53
N ALA A 415 -8.39 -3.17 35.35
CA ALA A 415 -8.33 -4.61 35.68
C ALA A 415 -9.64 -5.06 36.32
N GLY A 416 -10.14 -6.23 35.89
CA GLY A 416 -11.43 -6.79 36.30
C GLY A 416 -12.65 -6.22 35.58
N SER A 417 -12.48 -5.14 34.80
CA SER A 417 -13.58 -4.54 34.04
C SER A 417 -13.96 -5.33 32.80
N VAL A 418 -15.21 -5.16 32.38
CA VAL A 418 -15.74 -5.68 31.12
C VAL A 418 -16.09 -4.50 30.20
N SER A 419 -15.78 -4.61 28.93
CA SER A 419 -16.14 -3.61 27.94
C SER A 419 -17.65 -3.62 27.62
N ASP A 420 -18.16 -2.52 27.14
CA ASP A 420 -19.32 -2.58 26.23
C ASP A 420 -18.94 -3.35 24.98
N VAL A 421 -19.94 -3.62 24.11
CA VAL A 421 -19.65 -4.23 22.82
C VAL A 421 -18.71 -3.33 22.02
N VAL A 422 -17.54 -3.86 21.66
CA VAL A 422 -16.53 -3.20 20.84
C VAL A 422 -16.75 -3.60 19.39
N ARG A 423 -16.86 -2.62 18.51
CA ARG A 423 -16.84 -2.85 17.06
C ARG A 423 -15.39 -2.86 16.60
N LEU A 424 -14.99 -3.96 16.03
CA LEU A 424 -13.69 -4.19 15.42
C LEU A 424 -13.83 -4.16 13.88
N GLU A 425 -12.76 -4.35 13.14
CA GLU A 425 -12.77 -4.26 11.68
C GLU A 425 -13.71 -5.31 11.06
N ASN A 426 -13.56 -6.58 11.46
CA ASN A 426 -14.28 -7.70 10.86
C ASN A 426 -15.43 -8.23 11.74
N GLY A 427 -15.57 -7.72 12.96
CA GLY A 427 -16.56 -8.27 13.87
C GLY A 427 -16.88 -7.42 15.09
N VAL A 428 -17.45 -8.06 16.09
CA VAL A 428 -17.84 -7.44 17.35
C VAL A 428 -17.38 -8.30 18.53
N ALA A 429 -16.95 -7.63 19.61
CA ALA A 429 -16.42 -8.31 20.77
C ALA A 429 -16.92 -7.71 22.10
N ILE A 430 -16.96 -8.54 23.16
CA ILE A 430 -16.93 -8.09 24.56
C ILE A 430 -15.63 -8.60 25.16
N ILE A 431 -14.89 -7.70 25.82
CA ILE A 431 -13.57 -7.98 26.36
C ILE A 431 -13.59 -7.78 27.87
N ARG A 432 -13.04 -8.73 28.63
CA ARG A 432 -12.80 -8.57 30.06
C ARG A 432 -11.31 -8.58 30.34
N ILE A 433 -10.85 -7.64 31.16
CA ILE A 433 -9.49 -7.59 31.64
C ILE A 433 -9.37 -8.51 32.85
N LEU A 434 -8.57 -9.56 32.74
CA LEU A 434 -8.37 -10.54 33.83
C LEU A 434 -7.33 -10.07 34.82
N SER A 435 -6.23 -9.51 34.32
CA SER A 435 -5.15 -8.96 35.14
C SER A 435 -4.45 -7.78 34.44
N GLU A 436 -3.83 -6.95 35.27
CA GLU A 436 -2.95 -5.85 34.84
C GLU A 436 -1.66 -5.90 35.65
N GLU A 437 -0.54 -5.95 34.97
CA GLU A 437 0.81 -5.86 35.54
C GLU A 437 1.42 -4.54 35.12
N LYS A 438 1.51 -3.57 36.03
CA LYS A 438 2.11 -2.26 35.80
C LYS A 438 3.63 -2.32 35.91
N PRO A 439 4.36 -1.53 35.12
CA PRO A 439 5.81 -1.48 35.21
C PRO A 439 6.28 -0.87 36.53
N ASN A 440 7.51 -1.22 36.93
CA ASN A 440 8.17 -0.58 38.06
C ASN A 440 8.56 0.87 37.71
N MET A 441 7.93 1.82 38.37
CA MET A 441 8.13 3.26 38.08
C MET A 441 9.58 3.73 38.39
N ASN A 442 10.35 3.02 39.20
CA ASN A 442 11.76 3.34 39.40
C ASN A 442 12.61 3.11 38.12
N GLU A 443 12.15 2.30 37.19
CA GLU A 443 12.86 2.06 35.94
C GLU A 443 12.80 3.30 35.01
N ILE A 444 11.78 4.15 35.12
CA ILE A 444 11.69 5.39 34.34
C ILE A 444 12.89 6.31 34.56
N ALA A 445 13.36 6.38 35.79
CA ALA A 445 14.52 7.21 36.14
C ALA A 445 15.80 6.72 35.42
N ASN A 446 15.84 5.45 35.06
CA ASN A 446 16.97 4.79 34.39
C ASN A 446 16.78 4.65 32.88
N LEU A 447 15.67 5.20 32.32
CA LEU A 447 15.50 5.23 30.85
C LEU A 447 16.70 5.95 30.23
N ASP A 448 17.45 5.23 29.42
CA ASP A 448 18.63 5.74 28.76
C ASP A 448 18.28 6.80 27.71
N SER A 449 19.29 7.46 27.22
CA SER A 449 19.14 8.47 26.17
C SER A 449 18.61 7.88 24.84
N TYR A 450 18.81 6.57 24.62
CA TYR A 450 18.34 5.86 23.43
C TYR A 450 16.80 5.78 23.41
N THR A 451 16.19 5.26 24.49
CA THR A 451 14.73 5.14 24.63
C THR A 451 14.02 6.49 24.51
N LYS A 452 14.61 7.54 25.10
CA LYS A 452 14.08 8.92 24.98
C LYS A 452 14.17 9.46 23.56
N ASN A 453 15.25 9.15 22.84
CA ASN A 453 15.40 9.55 21.45
C ASN A 453 14.48 8.76 20.52
N GLU A 454 14.26 7.47 20.80
CA GLU A 454 13.33 6.63 20.06
C GLU A 454 11.90 7.19 20.17
N LEU A 455 11.44 7.51 21.39
CA LEU A 455 10.15 8.15 21.63
C LEU A 455 10.04 9.50 20.92
N LYS A 456 11.09 10.32 20.94
CA LYS A 456 11.13 11.60 20.22
C LYS A 456 11.00 11.36 18.70
N SER A 457 11.65 10.34 18.16
CA SER A 457 11.58 9.99 16.74
C SER A 457 10.19 9.51 16.34
N GLU A 458 9.55 8.67 17.16
CA GLU A 458 8.18 8.19 16.93
C GLU A 458 7.18 9.36 16.91
N LEU A 459 7.24 10.23 17.91
CA LEU A 459 6.39 11.41 17.97
C LEU A 459 6.67 12.40 16.83
N GLY A 460 7.94 12.55 16.43
CA GLY A 460 8.34 13.38 15.29
C GLY A 460 7.74 12.85 13.99
N PHE A 461 7.80 11.55 13.76
CA PHE A 461 7.19 10.91 12.59
C PHE A 461 5.66 11.11 12.56
N TYR A 462 5.00 11.00 13.71
CA TYR A 462 3.56 11.26 13.81
C TYR A 462 3.21 12.73 13.47
N VAL A 463 3.99 13.68 14.01
CA VAL A 463 3.80 15.11 13.72
C VAL A 463 4.04 15.42 12.24
N GLU A 464 5.06 14.79 11.63
CA GLU A 464 5.35 14.94 10.20
C GLU A 464 4.20 14.42 9.33
N ASN A 465 3.70 13.22 9.61
CA ASN A 465 2.57 12.62 8.88
C ASN A 465 1.29 13.45 9.00
N GLU A 466 0.98 13.92 10.20
CA GLU A 466 -0.19 14.77 10.45
C GLU A 466 -0.06 16.11 9.71
N TRP A 467 1.13 16.70 9.72
CA TRP A 467 1.41 17.92 8.99
C TRP A 467 1.27 17.73 7.47
N GLN A 468 1.79 16.62 6.92
CA GLN A 468 1.64 16.26 5.51
C GLN A 468 0.17 16.08 5.14
N SER A 469 -0.58 15.28 5.91
CA SER A 469 -2.00 15.00 5.68
C SER A 469 -2.83 16.29 5.64
N ARG A 470 -2.67 17.17 6.62
CA ARG A 470 -3.37 18.47 6.65
C ARG A 470 -3.04 19.39 5.48
N ASN A 471 -1.79 19.34 4.98
CA ASN A 471 -1.41 20.13 3.82
C ASN A 471 -1.95 19.54 2.51
N ILE A 472 -2.02 18.20 2.40
CA ILE A 472 -2.64 17.52 1.26
C ILE A 472 -4.14 17.82 1.19
N GLU A 473 -4.85 17.74 2.32
CA GLU A 473 -6.29 18.06 2.40
C GLU A 473 -6.62 19.50 1.96
N LYS A 474 -5.74 20.45 2.28
CA LYS A 474 -5.91 21.85 1.87
C LYS A 474 -5.49 22.14 0.45
N ALA A 475 -4.79 21.21 -0.21
CA ALA A 475 -4.27 21.39 -1.55
C ALA A 475 -5.33 21.07 -2.60
N ARG A 476 -5.30 21.79 -3.73
CA ARG A 476 -6.07 21.43 -4.93
C ARG A 476 -5.30 20.37 -5.71
N VAL A 477 -5.58 19.09 -5.41
CA VAL A 477 -4.96 17.95 -6.08
C VAL A 477 -5.87 17.47 -7.20
N LYS A 478 -5.29 17.25 -8.39
CA LYS A 478 -5.97 16.64 -9.54
C LYS A 478 -5.09 15.52 -10.07
N LYS A 479 -5.59 14.29 -10.09
CA LYS A 479 -4.96 13.15 -10.76
C LYS A 479 -5.53 13.03 -12.17
N ASN A 480 -4.68 12.82 -13.17
CA ASN A 480 -5.08 12.54 -14.53
C ASN A 480 -5.05 11.02 -14.74
N ASN A 481 -6.06 10.49 -15.39
CA ASN A 481 -6.00 9.09 -15.84
C ASN A 481 -5.05 9.03 -17.04
N ILE A 482 -3.86 8.50 -16.83
CA ILE A 482 -2.95 8.15 -17.94
C ILE A 482 -3.32 6.71 -18.31
N ARG A 483 -4.08 6.58 -19.38
CA ARG A 483 -4.32 5.29 -20.04
C ARG A 483 -3.33 5.11 -21.18
#